data_ad3e8e99bf23d361062b984b3537ba89
#
_entry.id   ad3e8e99bf23d361062b984b3537ba89
#
_cell.length_a   1.000
_cell.length_b   1.000
_cell.length_c   1.000
_cell.angle_alpha   90.00
_cell.angle_beta   90.00
_cell.angle_gamma   90.00
#
_symmetry.space_group_name_H-M   'P 1'
#
loop_
_entity.id
_entity.type
_entity.pdbx_description
1 polymer ?
#
loop_
_entity_poly.entity_id
_entity_poly.type
_entity_poly.pdbx_seq_one_letter_code
_entity_poly.pdbx_strand_id
1 'polypeptide(L)'
;FPGIEDCTIAILGAVLLFMLPVSWKRHEFTLNWQWAVRIPWGILLLFGGGMALSNAFKASGLSECIAEYFGFLNGVPIVLLVFILAIVVMILTEFTSNTAVANIMIPVLAGISVTALAVNPMIMMMTVAVASSLAFMLPVATPPNAVAYGTEYVTMKDMVSAGCVLNMIGIILFTVFMFTFVLNIFGMSIGLPDWAFSYIAP
;
A
#
# COMPACT_ATOMS: atom_id res chain seq x y z
N PHE A 1 -15.04 0.87 26.20
CA PHE A 1 -14.48 0.09 27.30
C PHE A 1 -12.97 0.23 27.24
N PRO A 2 -12.30 0.79 28.25
CA PRO A 2 -10.86 0.87 28.25
C PRO A 2 -10.25 -0.55 28.25
N GLY A 3 -9.39 -0.84 27.27
CA GLY A 3 -8.69 -2.13 27.14
C GLY A 3 -9.25 -3.10 26.07
N ILE A 4 -10.29 -2.73 25.33
CA ILE A 4 -10.73 -3.52 24.18
C ILE A 4 -10.16 -2.87 22.91
N GLU A 5 -9.19 -3.54 22.33
CA GLU A 5 -8.60 -3.16 21.05
C GLU A 5 -9.31 -3.85 19.88
N ASP A 6 -9.19 -3.30 18.68
CA ASP A 6 -9.79 -3.86 17.46
C ASP A 6 -9.39 -5.32 17.22
N CYS A 7 -8.12 -5.66 17.54
CA CYS A 7 -7.62 -7.04 17.44
C CYS A 7 -8.37 -7.99 18.38
N THR A 8 -8.76 -7.55 19.59
CA THR A 8 -9.53 -8.34 20.55
C THR A 8 -10.93 -8.64 19.99
N ILE A 9 -11.58 -7.63 19.41
CA ILE A 9 -12.90 -7.77 18.78
C ILE A 9 -12.82 -8.73 17.59
N ALA A 10 -11.80 -8.59 16.76
CA ALA A 10 -11.60 -9.44 15.59
C ALA A 10 -11.39 -10.92 15.98
N ILE A 11 -10.55 -11.19 17.00
CA ILE A 11 -10.32 -12.55 17.51
C ILE A 11 -11.57 -13.13 18.11
N LEU A 12 -12.30 -12.37 18.93
CA LEU A 12 -13.58 -12.82 19.49
C LEU A 12 -14.59 -13.15 18.40
N GLY A 13 -14.70 -12.31 17.35
CA GLY A 13 -15.53 -12.58 16.19
C GLY A 13 -15.14 -13.87 15.48
N ALA A 14 -13.84 -14.09 15.26
CA ALA A 14 -13.35 -15.32 14.66
C ALA A 14 -13.67 -16.56 15.49
N VAL A 15 -13.48 -16.52 16.81
CA VAL A 15 -13.82 -17.62 17.72
C VAL A 15 -15.33 -17.92 17.70
N LEU A 16 -16.16 -16.88 17.68
CA LEU A 16 -17.60 -17.05 17.57
C LEU A 16 -18.02 -17.77 16.30
N LEU A 17 -17.35 -17.54 15.17
CA LEU A 17 -17.63 -18.24 13.91
C LEU A 17 -17.39 -19.76 14.00
N PHE A 18 -16.43 -20.21 14.82
CA PHE A 18 -16.23 -21.63 15.09
C PHE A 18 -17.35 -22.24 15.98
N MET A 19 -18.05 -21.42 16.74
CA MET A 19 -19.09 -21.87 17.69
C MET A 19 -20.49 -21.78 17.09
N LEU A 20 -20.71 -20.92 16.07
CA LEU A 20 -22.02 -20.74 15.44
C LEU A 20 -22.33 -21.86 14.47
N PRO A 21 -23.34 -22.69 14.72
CA PRO A 21 -23.70 -23.77 13.83
C PRO A 21 -24.53 -23.25 12.64
N VAL A 22 -24.18 -23.72 11.44
CA VAL A 22 -25.00 -23.56 10.23
C VAL A 22 -26.10 -24.64 10.22
N SER A 23 -25.76 -25.85 10.67
CA SER A 23 -26.73 -26.93 10.79
C SER A 23 -26.41 -27.84 11.99
N TRP A 24 -27.30 -27.82 13.00
CA TRP A 24 -27.18 -28.71 14.14
C TRP A 24 -27.28 -30.18 13.78
N LYS A 25 -28.08 -30.52 12.75
CA LYS A 25 -28.27 -31.90 12.32
C LYS A 25 -27.03 -32.49 11.65
N ARG A 26 -26.22 -31.66 10.98
CA ARG A 26 -25.01 -32.09 10.25
C ARG A 26 -23.72 -31.79 11.01
N HIS A 27 -23.80 -31.20 12.18
CA HIS A 27 -22.64 -30.71 12.95
C HIS A 27 -21.75 -29.79 12.11
N GLU A 28 -22.36 -28.97 11.25
CA GLU A 28 -21.67 -28.01 10.41
C GLU A 28 -21.65 -26.64 11.10
N PHE A 29 -20.45 -26.10 11.29
CA PHE A 29 -20.22 -24.77 11.85
C PHE A 29 -19.90 -23.77 10.75
N THR A 30 -20.08 -22.47 11.05
CA THR A 30 -19.85 -21.38 10.09
C THR A 30 -18.39 -21.36 9.62
N LEU A 31 -17.45 -21.65 10.53
CA LEU A 31 -16.02 -21.76 10.23
C LEU A 31 -15.49 -23.09 10.79
N ASN A 32 -14.66 -23.77 10.02
CA ASN A 32 -13.90 -24.94 10.48
C ASN A 32 -12.40 -24.70 10.31
N TRP A 33 -11.59 -25.52 10.97
CA TRP A 33 -10.13 -25.37 10.98
C TRP A 33 -9.51 -25.51 9.57
N GLN A 34 -10.05 -26.35 8.72
CA GLN A 34 -9.55 -26.54 7.36
C GLN A 34 -9.67 -25.27 6.50
N TRP A 35 -10.70 -24.48 6.70
CA TRP A 35 -10.87 -23.20 6.03
C TRP A 35 -10.07 -22.09 6.73
N ALA A 36 -10.03 -22.10 8.05
CA ALA A 36 -9.31 -21.09 8.83
C ALA A 36 -7.82 -21.05 8.52
N VAL A 37 -7.18 -22.20 8.27
CA VAL A 37 -5.75 -22.28 7.93
C VAL A 37 -5.43 -21.85 6.50
N ARG A 38 -6.45 -21.67 5.63
CA ARG A 38 -6.26 -21.23 4.24
C ARG A 38 -6.13 -19.71 4.08
N ILE A 39 -6.06 -18.97 5.16
CA ILE A 39 -5.76 -17.53 5.09
C ILE A 39 -4.42 -17.32 4.38
N PRO A 40 -4.26 -16.21 3.66
CA PRO A 40 -3.03 -15.92 2.92
C PRO A 40 -1.90 -15.49 3.86
N TRP A 41 -1.31 -16.43 4.58
CA TRP A 41 -0.23 -16.21 5.56
C TRP A 41 0.92 -15.38 5.01
N GLY A 42 1.26 -15.57 3.72
CA GLY A 42 2.30 -14.77 3.07
C GLY A 42 2.03 -13.27 3.10
N ILE A 43 0.78 -12.85 2.91
CA ILE A 43 0.38 -11.43 2.96
C ILE A 43 0.49 -10.92 4.40
N LEU A 44 0.03 -11.70 5.39
CA LEU A 44 0.11 -11.30 6.80
C LEU A 44 1.56 -11.15 7.28
N LEU A 45 2.42 -12.10 6.90
CA LEU A 45 3.86 -12.06 7.25
C LEU A 45 4.56 -10.89 6.53
N LEU A 46 4.23 -10.64 5.26
CA LEU A 46 4.81 -9.53 4.50
C LEU A 46 4.40 -8.18 5.10
N PHE A 47 3.12 -8.01 5.44
CA PHE A 47 2.63 -6.79 6.06
C PHE A 47 3.22 -6.58 7.47
N GLY A 48 3.20 -7.62 8.29
CA GLY A 48 3.81 -7.57 9.63
C GLY A 48 5.31 -7.31 9.58
N GLY A 49 6.02 -7.92 8.61
CA GLY A 49 7.45 -7.68 8.35
C GLY A 49 7.73 -6.25 7.91
N GLY A 50 6.87 -5.66 7.05
CA GLY A 50 6.96 -4.26 6.66
C GLY A 50 6.77 -3.30 7.83
N MET A 51 5.82 -3.57 8.72
CA MET A 51 5.62 -2.80 9.95
C MET A 51 6.81 -2.93 10.91
N ALA A 52 7.33 -4.15 11.09
CA ALA A 52 8.52 -4.39 11.92
C ALA A 52 9.74 -3.65 11.37
N LEU A 53 9.92 -3.64 10.05
CA LEU A 53 11.00 -2.91 9.38
C LEU A 53 10.86 -1.39 9.58
N SER A 54 9.66 -0.84 9.46
CA SER A 54 9.38 0.58 9.72
C SER A 54 9.73 0.96 11.17
N ASN A 55 9.35 0.13 12.14
CA ASN A 55 9.70 0.33 13.54
C ASN A 55 11.22 0.21 13.78
N ALA A 56 11.88 -0.72 13.11
CA ALA A 56 13.33 -0.89 13.19
C ALA A 56 14.08 0.34 12.61
N PHE A 57 13.58 0.93 11.53
CA PHE A 57 14.14 2.17 10.96
C PHE A 57 14.05 3.33 11.96
N LYS A 58 12.92 3.47 12.64
CA LYS A 58 12.76 4.47 13.70
C LYS A 58 13.69 4.20 14.88
N ALA A 59 13.72 2.98 15.38
CA ALA A 59 14.53 2.61 16.55
C ALA A 59 16.04 2.67 16.31
N SER A 60 16.50 2.47 15.07
CA SER A 60 17.93 2.52 14.70
C SER A 60 18.44 3.91 14.34
N GLY A 61 17.57 4.94 14.28
CA GLY A 61 17.93 6.27 13.79
C GLY A 61 18.13 6.32 12.26
N LEU A 62 17.81 5.24 11.54
CA LEU A 62 17.95 5.19 10.08
C LEU A 62 16.96 6.15 9.40
N SER A 63 15.78 6.35 9.98
CA SER A 63 14.81 7.31 9.46
C SER A 63 15.37 8.73 9.47
N GLU A 64 16.08 9.13 10.53
CA GLU A 64 16.74 10.43 10.67
C GLU A 64 17.90 10.57 9.68
N CYS A 65 18.71 9.53 9.51
CA CYS A 65 19.78 9.50 8.52
C CYS A 65 19.23 9.64 7.09
N ILE A 66 18.15 8.93 6.78
CA ILE A 66 17.46 9.07 5.50
C ILE A 66 16.92 10.51 5.35
N ALA A 67 16.33 11.08 6.40
CA ALA A 67 15.83 12.45 6.37
C ALA A 67 16.93 13.48 6.05
N GLU A 68 18.12 13.32 6.60
CA GLU A 68 19.27 14.17 6.28
C GLU A 68 19.68 14.03 4.82
N TYR A 69 19.78 12.81 4.29
CA TYR A 69 20.10 12.57 2.88
C TYR A 69 19.03 13.11 1.93
N PHE A 70 17.76 13.05 2.32
CA PHE A 70 16.64 13.60 1.56
C PHE A 70 16.34 15.05 1.88
N GLY A 71 17.16 15.73 2.69
CA GLY A 71 17.02 17.14 3.03
C GLY A 71 16.94 18.09 1.84
N PHE A 72 17.49 17.67 0.67
CA PHE A 72 17.33 18.41 -0.59
C PHE A 72 15.88 18.40 -1.11
N LEU A 73 15.03 17.52 -0.62
CA LEU A 73 13.59 17.49 -0.94
C LEU A 73 12.79 18.49 -0.09
N ASN A 74 13.38 19.06 0.93
CA ASN A 74 12.76 20.12 1.71
C ASN A 74 12.57 21.34 0.80
N GLY A 75 11.30 21.71 0.58
CA GLY A 75 10.92 22.77 -0.35
C GLY A 75 10.45 22.28 -1.73
N VAL A 76 10.56 20.99 -2.00
CA VAL A 76 9.94 20.40 -3.22
C VAL A 76 8.41 20.37 -3.02
N PRO A 77 7.62 20.90 -3.99
CA PRO A 77 6.17 20.83 -3.91
C PRO A 77 5.69 19.39 -3.73
N ILE A 78 4.78 19.15 -2.79
CA ILE A 78 4.23 17.83 -2.48
C ILE A 78 3.65 17.14 -3.73
N VAL A 79 3.07 17.92 -4.65
CA VAL A 79 2.55 17.42 -5.93
C VAL A 79 3.65 16.73 -6.74
N LEU A 80 4.85 17.33 -6.77
CA LEU A 80 5.99 16.78 -7.48
C LEU A 80 6.54 15.52 -6.76
N LEU A 81 6.55 15.49 -5.43
CA LEU A 81 6.93 14.32 -4.65
C LEU A 81 5.99 13.14 -4.94
N VAL A 82 4.68 13.38 -4.91
CA VAL A 82 3.65 12.39 -5.25
C VAL A 82 3.84 11.87 -6.67
N PHE A 83 4.08 12.76 -7.62
CA PHE A 83 4.27 12.42 -9.02
C PHE A 83 5.52 11.56 -9.24
N ILE A 84 6.66 11.95 -8.67
CA ILE A 84 7.91 11.16 -8.75
C ILE A 84 7.75 9.81 -8.06
N LEU A 85 7.17 9.78 -6.87
CA LEU A 85 6.90 8.55 -6.13
C LEU A 85 6.03 7.59 -6.96
N ALA A 86 4.96 8.11 -7.56
CA ALA A 86 4.09 7.31 -8.42
C ALA A 86 4.85 6.69 -9.61
N ILE A 87 5.76 7.45 -10.24
CA ILE A 87 6.61 6.91 -11.33
C ILE A 87 7.51 5.80 -10.82
N VAL A 88 8.19 6.01 -9.69
CA VAL A 88 9.10 5.00 -9.12
C VAL A 88 8.35 3.72 -8.76
N VAL A 89 7.21 3.83 -8.09
CA VAL A 89 6.38 2.68 -7.71
C VAL A 89 5.84 1.97 -8.96
N MET A 90 5.38 2.71 -9.94
CA MET A 90 4.91 2.17 -11.23
C MET A 90 6.01 1.36 -11.94
N ILE A 91 7.24 1.88 -11.99
CA ILE A 91 8.36 1.14 -12.59
C ILE A 91 8.65 -0.15 -11.81
N LEU A 92 8.67 -0.08 -10.47
CA LEU A 92 8.91 -1.25 -9.63
C LEU A 92 7.84 -2.34 -9.83
N THR A 93 6.58 -1.95 -9.93
CA THR A 93 5.47 -2.90 -10.07
C THR A 93 5.41 -3.59 -11.44
N GLU A 94 6.01 -3.01 -12.47
CA GLU A 94 6.12 -3.68 -13.78
C GLU A 94 6.98 -4.96 -13.73
N PHE A 95 7.96 -5.02 -12.83
CA PHE A 95 8.87 -6.16 -12.67
C PHE A 95 8.55 -7.07 -11.48
N THR A 96 7.66 -6.63 -10.60
CA THR A 96 7.35 -7.31 -9.35
C THR A 96 5.84 -7.38 -9.12
N SER A 97 5.43 -8.15 -8.11
CA SER A 97 4.01 -8.24 -7.75
C SER A 97 3.49 -6.91 -7.19
N ASN A 98 2.38 -6.40 -7.75
CA ASN A 98 1.69 -5.19 -7.28
C ASN A 98 1.42 -5.23 -5.77
N THR A 99 0.92 -6.39 -5.29
CA THR A 99 0.65 -6.62 -3.87
C THR A 99 1.92 -6.58 -3.03
N ALA A 100 3.02 -7.16 -3.52
CA ALA A 100 4.29 -7.14 -2.79
C ALA A 100 4.84 -5.72 -2.69
N VAL A 101 4.83 -4.95 -3.79
CA VAL A 101 5.25 -3.54 -3.79
C VAL A 101 4.43 -2.73 -2.81
N ALA A 102 3.09 -2.83 -2.88
CA ALA A 102 2.21 -2.10 -1.98
C ALA A 102 2.47 -2.45 -0.51
N ASN A 103 2.53 -3.75 -0.17
CA ASN A 103 2.70 -4.20 1.21
C ASN A 103 4.04 -3.83 1.83
N ILE A 104 5.10 -3.73 1.03
CA ILE A 104 6.43 -3.30 1.51
C ILE A 104 6.50 -1.77 1.58
N MET A 105 6.09 -1.08 0.53
CA MET A 105 6.30 0.36 0.40
C MET A 105 5.37 1.19 1.30
N ILE A 106 4.12 0.74 1.52
CA ILE A 106 3.14 1.48 2.31
C ILE A 106 3.66 1.74 3.75
N PRO A 107 4.05 0.73 4.55
CA PRO A 107 4.51 0.98 5.91
C PRO A 107 5.84 1.74 5.95
N VAL A 108 6.75 1.49 5.01
CA VAL A 108 8.03 2.20 4.91
C VAL A 108 7.80 3.69 4.64
N LEU A 109 6.96 4.02 3.65
CA LEU A 109 6.67 5.41 3.32
C LEU A 109 5.79 6.11 4.36
N ALA A 110 4.95 5.38 5.08
CA ALA A 110 4.25 5.93 6.23
C ALA A 110 5.26 6.47 7.28
N GLY A 111 6.29 5.68 7.60
CA GLY A 111 7.36 6.10 8.51
C GLY A 111 8.14 7.30 7.98
N ILE A 112 8.64 7.22 6.74
CA ILE A 112 9.44 8.30 6.11
C ILE A 112 8.63 9.60 6.00
N SER A 113 7.33 9.53 5.69
CA SER A 113 6.46 10.71 5.59
C SER A 113 6.41 11.49 6.88
N VAL A 114 6.36 10.79 8.01
CA VAL A 114 6.28 11.40 9.34
C VAL A 114 7.64 11.93 9.79
N THR A 115 8.70 11.13 9.64
CA THR A 115 10.01 11.44 10.20
C THR A 115 10.87 12.35 9.32
N ALA A 116 10.82 12.13 7.99
CA ALA A 116 11.72 12.80 7.04
C ALA A 116 11.06 13.95 6.28
N LEU A 117 9.83 13.76 5.83
CA LEU A 117 9.18 14.70 4.92
C LEU A 117 8.24 15.68 5.63
N ALA A 118 7.86 15.41 6.87
CA ALA A 118 6.86 16.16 7.65
C ALA A 118 5.55 16.39 6.88
N VAL A 119 5.11 15.38 6.11
CA VAL A 119 3.88 15.39 5.32
C VAL A 119 2.90 14.34 5.83
N ASN A 120 1.63 14.52 5.51
CA ASN A 120 0.59 13.57 5.86
C ASN A 120 0.88 12.19 5.24
N PRO A 121 1.13 11.14 6.06
CA PRO A 121 1.49 9.82 5.56
C PRO A 121 0.42 9.20 4.67
N MET A 122 -0.86 9.53 4.87
CA MET A 122 -1.96 9.04 4.03
C MET A 122 -1.76 9.39 2.56
N ILE A 123 -1.19 10.55 2.24
CA ILE A 123 -0.93 10.98 0.86
C ILE A 123 0.06 10.02 0.19
N MET A 124 1.17 9.72 0.86
CA MET A 124 2.20 8.82 0.33
C MET A 124 1.70 7.38 0.26
N MET A 125 0.99 6.92 1.28
CA MET A 125 0.41 5.57 1.31
C MET A 125 -0.61 5.36 0.18
N MET A 126 -1.51 6.31 -0.06
CA MET A 126 -2.48 6.26 -1.15
C MET A 126 -1.79 6.32 -2.51
N THR A 127 -0.72 7.10 -2.63
CA THR A 127 0.10 7.15 -3.85
C THR A 127 0.68 5.77 -4.18
N VAL A 128 1.25 5.09 -3.21
CA VAL A 128 1.77 3.72 -3.40
C VAL A 128 0.66 2.76 -3.75
N ALA A 129 -0.45 2.79 -3.03
CA ALA A 129 -1.56 1.86 -3.22
C ALA A 129 -2.14 1.94 -4.65
N VAL A 130 -2.26 3.16 -5.20
CA VAL A 130 -2.76 3.35 -6.57
C VAL A 130 -1.66 3.08 -7.59
N ALA A 131 -0.46 3.64 -7.42
CA ALA A 131 0.64 3.51 -8.38
C ALA A 131 1.11 2.06 -8.54
N SER A 132 1.05 1.25 -7.48
CA SER A 132 1.37 -0.19 -7.55
C SER A 132 0.41 -0.98 -8.45
N SER A 133 -0.74 -0.43 -8.78
CA SER A 133 -1.70 -1.04 -9.71
C SER A 133 -1.55 -0.56 -11.16
N LEU A 134 -0.71 0.44 -11.40
CA LEU A 134 -0.40 0.95 -12.74
C LEU A 134 0.71 0.10 -13.37
N ALA A 135 0.35 -1.04 -13.92
CA ALA A 135 1.27 -2.05 -14.43
C ALA A 135 0.78 -2.58 -15.79
N PHE A 136 0.89 -1.74 -16.83
CA PHE A 136 0.31 -2.01 -18.15
C PHE A 136 1.36 -2.26 -19.24
N MET A 137 2.68 -2.17 -18.92
CA MET A 137 3.73 -2.24 -19.94
C MET A 137 4.18 -3.67 -20.25
N LEU A 138 4.29 -4.53 -19.21
CA LEU A 138 4.90 -5.83 -19.38
C LEU A 138 3.88 -6.98 -19.21
N PRO A 139 4.01 -8.08 -20.00
CA PRO A 139 3.16 -9.26 -19.84
C PRO A 139 3.27 -9.90 -18.45
N VAL A 140 4.46 -9.83 -17.84
CA VAL A 140 4.73 -10.43 -16.54
C VAL A 140 4.12 -9.63 -15.38
N ALA A 141 3.78 -8.36 -15.61
CA ALA A 141 3.30 -7.47 -14.55
C ALA A 141 1.94 -7.89 -13.97
N THR A 142 1.02 -8.33 -14.84
CA THR A 142 -0.31 -8.78 -14.40
C THR A 142 -0.85 -9.93 -15.24
N PRO A 143 -1.71 -10.81 -14.66
CA PRO A 143 -2.35 -11.89 -15.42
C PRO A 143 -3.11 -11.42 -16.68
N PRO A 144 -3.89 -10.31 -16.66
CA PRO A 144 -4.53 -9.80 -17.88
C PRO A 144 -3.53 -9.45 -18.98
N ASN A 145 -2.40 -8.85 -18.64
CA ASN A 145 -1.34 -8.53 -19.60
C ASN A 145 -0.78 -9.81 -20.24
N ALA A 146 -0.53 -10.84 -19.43
CA ALA A 146 -0.05 -12.13 -19.93
C ALA A 146 -1.05 -12.79 -20.88
N VAL A 147 -2.35 -12.71 -20.58
CA VAL A 147 -3.41 -13.22 -21.46
C VAL A 147 -3.45 -12.44 -22.76
N ALA A 148 -3.42 -11.11 -22.71
CA ALA A 148 -3.43 -10.28 -23.92
C ALA A 148 -2.22 -10.56 -24.82
N TYR A 149 -1.03 -10.68 -24.23
CA TYR A 149 0.20 -11.02 -24.95
C TYR A 149 0.15 -12.43 -25.54
N GLY A 150 -0.40 -13.39 -24.80
CA GLY A 150 -0.55 -14.80 -25.22
C GLY A 150 -1.50 -15.02 -26.40
N THR A 151 -2.28 -14.02 -26.79
CA THR A 151 -3.10 -14.07 -28.01
C THR A 151 -2.29 -13.96 -29.30
N GLU A 152 -1.03 -13.56 -29.21
CA GLU A 152 -0.11 -13.29 -30.35
C GLU A 152 -0.54 -12.13 -31.27
N TYR A 153 -1.68 -11.45 -30.97
CA TYR A 153 -2.10 -10.24 -31.71
C TYR A 153 -1.35 -8.99 -31.29
N VAL A 154 -0.76 -8.99 -30.09
CA VAL A 154 -0.06 -7.84 -29.49
C VAL A 154 1.43 -8.17 -29.38
N THR A 155 2.29 -7.38 -30.00
CA THR A 155 3.73 -7.55 -29.82
C THR A 155 4.21 -6.91 -28.49
N MET A 156 5.37 -7.35 -27.98
CA MET A 156 5.98 -6.75 -26.79
C MET A 156 6.16 -5.22 -26.95
N LYS A 157 6.55 -4.78 -28.14
CA LYS A 157 6.75 -3.36 -28.44
C LYS A 157 5.44 -2.58 -28.35
N ASP A 158 4.35 -3.13 -28.88
CA ASP A 158 3.03 -2.49 -28.83
C ASP A 158 2.55 -2.37 -27.40
N MET A 159 2.71 -3.46 -26.61
CA MET A 159 2.32 -3.48 -25.20
C MET A 159 3.11 -2.45 -24.38
N VAL A 160 4.42 -2.41 -24.50
CA VAL A 160 5.27 -1.43 -23.80
C VAL A 160 4.90 0.00 -24.19
N SER A 161 4.72 0.27 -25.50
CA SER A 161 4.39 1.62 -25.98
C SER A 161 3.03 2.09 -25.48
N ALA A 162 1.98 1.27 -25.64
CA ALA A 162 0.63 1.61 -25.18
C ALA A 162 0.56 1.66 -23.64
N GLY A 163 1.18 0.70 -22.95
CA GLY A 163 1.24 0.63 -21.51
C GLY A 163 1.96 1.82 -20.87
N CYS A 164 3.06 2.29 -21.47
CA CYS A 164 3.77 3.48 -21.02
C CYS A 164 2.86 4.72 -21.06
N VAL A 165 2.13 4.90 -22.15
CA VAL A 165 1.17 6.01 -22.28
C VAL A 165 0.05 5.89 -21.24
N LEU A 166 -0.52 4.69 -21.06
CA LEU A 166 -1.57 4.45 -20.06
C LEU A 166 -1.06 4.69 -18.64
N ASN A 167 0.13 4.23 -18.30
CA ASN A 167 0.75 4.46 -17.01
C ASN A 167 0.93 5.96 -16.74
N MET A 168 1.45 6.71 -17.71
CA MET A 168 1.64 8.17 -17.56
C MET A 168 0.31 8.90 -17.42
N ILE A 169 -0.69 8.56 -18.23
CA ILE A 169 -2.05 9.11 -18.08
C ILE A 169 -2.60 8.79 -16.70
N GLY A 170 -2.46 7.55 -16.23
CA GLY A 170 -2.91 7.11 -14.91
C GLY A 170 -2.26 7.90 -13.78
N ILE A 171 -0.94 8.11 -13.82
CA ILE A 171 -0.21 8.91 -12.83
C ILE A 171 -0.68 10.37 -12.83
N ILE A 172 -0.81 10.97 -14.00
CA ILE A 172 -1.27 12.37 -14.11
C ILE A 172 -2.69 12.51 -13.56
N LEU A 173 -3.62 11.64 -14.00
CA LEU A 173 -5.00 11.65 -13.52
C LEU A 173 -5.07 11.42 -12.02
N PHE A 174 -4.33 10.45 -11.49
CA PHE A 174 -4.27 10.19 -10.05
C PHE A 174 -3.76 11.40 -9.29
N THR A 175 -2.66 12.02 -9.75
CA THR A 175 -2.08 13.18 -9.08
C THR A 175 -3.07 14.36 -9.06
N VAL A 176 -3.70 14.66 -10.19
CA VAL A 176 -4.73 15.70 -10.26
C VAL A 176 -5.90 15.37 -9.35
N PHE A 177 -6.41 14.14 -9.40
CA PHE A 177 -7.55 13.70 -8.59
C PHE A 177 -7.23 13.74 -7.08
N MET A 178 -6.03 13.33 -6.68
CA MET A 178 -5.56 13.39 -5.29
C MET A 178 -5.67 14.81 -4.74
N PHE A 179 -5.11 15.80 -5.42
CA PHE A 179 -5.04 17.17 -4.93
C PHE A 179 -6.31 17.97 -5.11
N THR A 180 -7.18 17.61 -6.06
CA THR A 180 -8.46 18.31 -6.30
C THR A 180 -9.63 17.73 -5.51
N PHE A 181 -9.70 16.41 -5.38
CA PHE A 181 -10.86 15.73 -4.81
C PHE A 181 -10.54 15.00 -3.50
N VAL A 182 -9.50 14.15 -3.48
CA VAL A 182 -9.25 13.25 -2.35
C VAL A 182 -8.95 14.04 -1.08
N LEU A 183 -8.05 15.02 -1.14
CA LEU A 183 -7.72 15.87 0.03
C LEU A 183 -8.95 16.57 0.58
N ASN A 184 -9.80 17.09 -0.30
CA ASN A 184 -11.02 17.83 0.10
C ASN A 184 -12.10 16.90 0.67
N ILE A 185 -12.36 15.75 0.03
CA ILE A 185 -13.38 14.78 0.47
C ILE A 185 -13.05 14.20 1.84
N PHE A 186 -11.79 13.84 2.06
CA PHE A 186 -11.34 13.26 3.32
C PHE A 186 -10.90 14.31 4.36
N GLY A 187 -10.97 15.61 4.04
CA GLY A 187 -10.53 16.67 4.94
C GLY A 187 -9.06 16.57 5.34
N MET A 188 -8.22 16.04 4.44
CA MET A 188 -6.80 15.80 4.74
C MET A 188 -5.99 17.07 4.52
N SER A 189 -5.21 17.46 5.55
CA SER A 189 -4.17 18.48 5.40
C SER A 189 -2.92 17.88 4.73
N ILE A 190 -2.15 18.73 4.03
CA ILE A 190 -0.87 18.33 3.44
C ILE A 190 0.18 18.10 4.54
N GLY A 191 0.16 18.93 5.59
CA GLY A 191 1.06 18.80 6.73
C GLY A 191 0.72 17.61 7.63
N LEU A 192 1.59 17.35 8.61
CA LEU A 192 1.38 16.27 9.58
C LEU A 192 0.06 16.49 10.34
N PRO A 193 -0.81 15.47 10.38
CA PRO A 193 -2.01 15.50 11.21
C PRO A 193 -1.65 15.30 12.70
N ASP A 194 -2.50 15.79 13.61
CA ASP A 194 -2.26 15.76 15.07
C ASP A 194 -1.95 14.35 15.59
N TRP A 195 -2.62 13.33 15.07
CA TRP A 195 -2.37 11.94 15.47
C TRP A 195 -0.97 11.45 15.09
N ALA A 196 -0.34 12.02 14.05
CA ALA A 196 1.00 11.61 13.64
C ALA A 196 2.10 12.15 14.58
N PHE A 197 1.85 13.21 15.31
CA PHE A 197 2.80 13.72 16.32
C PHE A 197 3.03 12.74 17.47
N SER A 198 2.05 11.92 17.82
CA SER A 198 2.21 10.86 18.83
C SER A 198 3.23 9.78 18.43
N TYR A 199 3.51 9.63 17.14
CA TYR A 199 4.54 8.72 16.63
C TYR A 199 5.96 9.32 16.63
N ILE A 200 6.09 10.65 16.76
CA ILE A 200 7.38 11.35 16.76
C ILE A 200 7.82 11.65 18.19
N ALA A 201 6.87 11.80 19.11
CA ALA A 201 7.18 12.01 20.53
C ALA A 201 7.89 10.78 21.11
N PRO A 202 8.99 10.96 21.85
CA PRO A 202 9.74 9.88 22.48
C PRO A 202 8.94 9.17 23.56
#